data_d1318891016961ee662b02ee4907d1b5
#
_entry.id   d1318891016961ee662b02ee4907d1b5
#
_cell.length_a   1.000
_cell.length_b   1.000
_cell.length_c   1.000
_cell.angle_alpha   90.00
_cell.angle_beta   90.00
_cell.angle_gamma   90.00
#
_symmetry.space_group_name_H-M   'P 1'
#
loop_
_entity.id
_entity.type
_entity.pdbx_description
1 polymer ?
#
loop_
_entity_poly.entity_id
_entity_poly.type
_entity_poly.pdbx_seq_one_letter_code
_entity_poly.pdbx_strand_id
1 'polypeptide(L)'
;MDLLQLHCPPTEAYYRPEVFDALDELKQAGKIQHYGVSVEKVEEALKASEYPGVATVQIIFNIFRQRPKELFFPLAQKRDVGILVRLPLASGLLGGKITRNTQFAADDHRSYNRYGERFDRGETFSGVDLDVALDAVEQIRRIVPADVSMAAFAMRWVLQHEEVSCVIPGARNADQVIENAKASDLAPLSSEQMQMLTKIYQDEIRPLVHQRW
;
A
#
# COMPACT_ATOMS: atom_id res chain seq x y z
N MET A 1 15.21 16.62 -10.96
CA MET A 1 14.17 15.62 -10.63
C MET A 1 13.72 15.89 -9.21
N ASP A 2 12.40 15.90 -8.96
CA ASP A 2 11.88 16.28 -7.63
C ASP A 2 12.09 15.18 -6.59
N LEU A 3 11.73 13.95 -6.92
CA LEU A 3 11.89 12.78 -6.05
C LEU A 3 12.45 11.59 -6.84
N LEU A 4 13.54 11.01 -6.37
CA LEU A 4 14.07 9.72 -6.81
C LEU A 4 13.74 8.66 -5.77
N GLN A 5 13.20 7.50 -6.18
CA GLN A 5 12.97 6.39 -5.25
C GLN A 5 13.73 5.13 -5.68
N LEU A 6 14.44 4.50 -4.74
CA LEU A 6 14.93 3.13 -4.94
C LEU A 6 13.71 2.20 -4.99
N HIS A 7 13.55 1.46 -6.08
CA HIS A 7 12.35 0.66 -6.34
C HIS A 7 12.54 -0.78 -5.86
N CYS A 8 12.15 -1.07 -4.62
CA CYS A 8 12.22 -2.40 -3.99
C CYS A 8 13.55 -3.11 -4.26
N PRO A 9 14.69 -2.48 -3.92
CA PRO A 9 15.99 -3.14 -4.08
C PRO A 9 16.07 -4.34 -3.13
N PRO A 10 17.02 -5.26 -3.32
CA PRO A 10 17.27 -6.33 -2.37
C PRO A 10 17.46 -5.79 -0.94
N THR A 11 17.00 -6.52 0.07
CA THR A 11 16.98 -6.09 1.47
C THR A 11 18.36 -5.59 1.95
N GLU A 12 19.45 -6.19 1.45
CA GLU A 12 20.82 -5.81 1.78
C GLU A 12 21.16 -4.36 1.40
N ALA A 13 20.50 -3.81 0.37
CA ALA A 13 20.73 -2.42 -0.05
C ALA A 13 20.40 -1.41 1.04
N TYR A 14 19.43 -1.69 1.91
CA TYR A 14 19.07 -0.82 3.03
C TYR A 14 20.10 -0.83 4.16
N TYR A 15 21.02 -1.80 4.18
CA TYR A 15 22.11 -1.93 5.15
C TYR A 15 23.45 -1.45 4.63
N ARG A 16 23.47 -0.83 3.43
CA ARG A 16 24.67 -0.33 2.76
C ARG A 16 24.69 1.20 2.77
N PRO A 17 25.40 1.84 3.73
CA PRO A 17 25.48 3.30 3.82
C PRO A 17 25.90 3.95 2.49
N GLU A 18 26.83 3.33 1.76
CA GLU A 18 27.35 3.86 0.50
C GLU A 18 26.26 4.07 -0.57
N VAL A 19 25.13 3.35 -0.50
CA VAL A 19 23.98 3.58 -1.41
C VAL A 19 23.32 4.91 -1.09
N PHE A 20 23.15 5.23 0.18
CA PHE A 20 22.51 6.47 0.64
C PHE A 20 23.47 7.67 0.54
N ASP A 21 24.78 7.45 0.78
CA ASP A 21 25.81 8.47 0.54
C ASP A 21 25.81 8.93 -0.93
N ALA A 22 25.70 8.00 -1.89
CA ALA A 22 25.58 8.34 -3.31
C ALA A 22 24.30 9.16 -3.63
N LEU A 23 23.19 8.88 -2.94
CA LEU A 23 21.95 9.66 -3.10
C LEU A 23 22.09 11.07 -2.49
N ASP A 24 22.78 11.21 -1.38
CA ASP A 24 23.12 12.50 -0.77
C ASP A 24 24.04 13.33 -1.68
N GLU A 25 25.05 12.70 -2.33
CA GLU A 25 25.88 13.36 -3.34
C GLU A 25 25.07 13.88 -4.53
N LEU A 26 24.12 13.08 -5.04
CA LEU A 26 23.23 13.50 -6.13
C LEU A 26 22.34 14.69 -5.72
N LYS A 27 21.87 14.70 -4.49
CA LYS A 27 21.10 15.80 -3.91
C LYS A 27 21.96 17.06 -3.76
N GLN A 28 23.18 16.94 -3.22
CA GLN A 28 24.13 18.06 -3.09
C GLN A 28 24.52 18.63 -4.45
N ALA A 29 24.66 17.78 -5.47
CA ALA A 29 24.94 18.18 -6.84
C ALA A 29 23.73 18.81 -7.56
N GLY A 30 22.55 18.93 -6.91
CA GLY A 30 21.34 19.48 -7.48
C GLY A 30 20.70 18.62 -8.59
N LYS A 31 21.08 17.36 -8.72
CA LYS A 31 20.51 16.43 -9.71
C LYS A 31 19.11 15.97 -9.30
N ILE A 32 18.91 15.77 -8.02
CA ILE A 32 17.64 15.44 -7.39
C ILE A 32 17.36 16.42 -6.25
N GLN A 33 16.10 16.68 -5.94
CA GLN A 33 15.71 17.52 -4.79
C GLN A 33 15.57 16.65 -3.54
N HIS A 34 14.90 15.50 -3.70
CA HIS A 34 14.65 14.54 -2.61
C HIS A 34 14.89 13.12 -3.12
N TYR A 35 15.11 12.22 -2.17
CA TYR A 35 15.10 10.79 -2.46
C TYR A 35 14.32 10.02 -1.41
N GLY A 36 13.90 8.82 -1.77
CA GLY A 36 13.16 7.91 -0.93
C GLY A 36 13.38 6.46 -1.35
N VAL A 37 12.60 5.58 -0.77
CA VAL A 37 12.65 4.16 -1.08
C VAL A 37 11.23 3.61 -1.30
N SER A 38 11.12 2.56 -2.13
CA SER A 38 9.96 1.68 -2.16
C SER A 38 10.36 0.35 -1.52
N VAL A 39 9.52 -0.19 -0.66
CA VAL A 39 9.84 -1.36 0.16
C VAL A 39 8.76 -2.44 0.07
N GLU A 40 9.17 -3.68 0.31
CA GLU A 40 8.25 -4.80 0.48
C GLU A 40 7.86 -5.03 1.94
N LYS A 41 8.81 -4.83 2.86
CA LYS A 41 8.67 -5.19 4.27
C LYS A 41 8.72 -3.98 5.19
N VAL A 42 8.03 -4.09 6.32
CA VAL A 42 8.07 -3.06 7.37
C VAL A 42 9.51 -2.87 7.90
N GLU A 43 10.27 -3.94 8.04
CA GLU A 43 11.67 -3.89 8.51
C GLU A 43 12.56 -3.08 7.56
N GLU A 44 12.33 -3.16 6.25
CA GLU A 44 13.04 -2.35 5.25
C GLU A 44 12.68 -0.87 5.39
N ALA A 45 11.39 -0.57 5.62
CA ALA A 45 10.93 0.79 5.87
C ALA A 45 11.57 1.38 7.15
N LEU A 46 11.60 0.61 8.23
CA LEU A 46 12.23 1.00 9.49
C LEU A 46 13.72 1.28 9.28
N LYS A 47 14.43 0.36 8.58
CA LYS A 47 15.87 0.51 8.32
C LYS A 47 16.17 1.70 7.41
N ALA A 48 15.46 1.85 6.31
CA ALA A 48 15.64 2.98 5.39
C ALA A 48 15.41 4.33 6.08
N SER A 49 14.43 4.39 6.99
CA SER A 49 14.15 5.62 7.76
C SER A 49 15.24 6.01 8.76
N GLU A 50 16.27 5.18 8.98
CA GLU A 50 17.43 5.57 9.79
C GLU A 50 18.34 6.57 9.07
N TYR A 51 18.30 6.64 7.74
CA TYR A 51 19.08 7.57 6.95
C TYR A 51 18.39 8.94 6.88
N PRO A 52 19.03 10.01 7.39
CA PRO A 52 18.38 11.33 7.52
C PRO A 52 17.94 11.96 6.19
N GLY A 53 18.56 11.56 5.09
CA GLY A 53 18.24 12.07 3.75
C GLY A 53 17.00 11.45 3.12
N VAL A 54 16.48 10.34 3.67
CA VAL A 54 15.26 9.67 3.16
C VAL A 54 14.03 10.51 3.46
N ALA A 55 13.45 11.10 2.42
CA ALA A 55 12.29 11.98 2.52
C ALA A 55 10.96 11.21 2.45
N THR A 56 10.93 10.06 1.76
CA THR A 56 9.69 9.28 1.59
C THR A 56 9.94 7.79 1.62
N VAL A 57 8.93 7.05 2.09
CA VAL A 57 8.86 5.59 1.95
C VAL A 57 7.57 5.21 1.22
N GLN A 58 7.70 4.50 0.12
CA GLN A 58 6.56 3.91 -0.59
C GLN A 58 6.37 2.47 -0.10
N ILE A 59 5.19 2.17 0.41
CA ILE A 59 4.88 0.87 1.03
C ILE A 59 3.46 0.42 0.69
N ILE A 60 3.24 -0.90 0.64
CA ILE A 60 1.89 -1.46 0.50
C ILE A 60 1.14 -1.28 1.82
N PHE A 61 0.00 -0.59 1.75
CA PHE A 61 -0.92 -0.46 2.86
C PHE A 61 -2.36 -0.41 2.35
N ASN A 62 -3.20 -1.29 2.85
CA ASN A 62 -4.61 -1.38 2.51
C ASN A 62 -5.36 -2.18 3.59
N ILE A 63 -6.67 -2.35 3.45
CA ILE A 63 -7.51 -3.05 4.44
C ILE A 63 -7.00 -4.47 4.71
N PHE A 64 -6.34 -5.12 3.74
CA PHE A 64 -5.79 -6.48 3.86
C PHE A 64 -4.31 -6.52 4.26
N ARG A 65 -3.64 -5.37 4.38
CA ARG A 65 -2.23 -5.28 4.76
C ARG A 65 -2.02 -4.10 5.69
N GLN A 66 -2.16 -4.33 7.00
CA GLN A 66 -2.21 -3.27 8.00
C GLN A 66 -0.98 -3.20 8.92
N ARG A 67 0.01 -4.10 8.77
CA ARG A 67 1.19 -4.13 9.63
C ARG A 67 2.00 -2.82 9.65
N PRO A 68 2.12 -2.05 8.56
CA PRO A 68 2.88 -0.79 8.58
C PRO A 68 2.44 0.19 9.67
N LYS A 69 1.16 0.20 10.05
CA LYS A 69 0.64 1.12 11.08
C LYS A 69 1.10 0.83 12.51
N GLU A 70 1.65 -0.37 12.77
CA GLU A 70 2.01 -0.76 14.15
C GLU A 70 3.31 -0.10 14.61
N LEU A 71 4.35 -0.12 13.79
CA LEU A 71 5.67 0.41 14.13
C LEU A 71 6.16 1.49 13.18
N PHE A 72 5.94 1.29 11.87
CA PHE A 72 6.51 2.18 10.86
C PHE A 72 5.80 3.54 10.82
N PHE A 73 4.49 3.60 10.86
CA PHE A 73 3.76 4.87 10.79
C PHE A 73 4.14 5.84 11.91
N PRO A 74 4.14 5.43 13.19
CA PRO A 74 4.59 6.32 14.27
C PRO A 74 6.04 6.76 14.13
N LEU A 75 6.91 5.89 13.60
CA LEU A 75 8.31 6.24 13.35
C LEU A 75 8.45 7.24 12.20
N ALA A 76 7.74 7.03 11.10
CA ALA A 76 7.74 7.92 9.95
C ALA A 76 7.30 9.34 10.35
N GLN A 77 6.20 9.45 11.09
CA GLN A 77 5.72 10.72 11.62
C GLN A 77 6.78 11.41 12.51
N LYS A 78 7.39 10.67 13.42
CA LYS A 78 8.46 11.20 14.31
C LYS A 78 9.69 11.70 13.53
N ARG A 79 9.98 11.10 12.37
CA ARG A 79 11.16 11.40 11.56
C ARG A 79 10.85 12.31 10.36
N ASP A 80 9.62 12.80 10.25
CA ASP A 80 9.16 13.62 9.12
C ASP A 80 9.36 12.92 7.75
N VAL A 81 9.11 11.61 7.70
CA VAL A 81 9.18 10.79 6.49
C VAL A 81 7.79 10.65 5.89
N GLY A 82 7.62 11.12 4.65
CA GLY A 82 6.36 11.00 3.93
C GLY A 82 6.04 9.56 3.54
N ILE A 83 4.79 9.13 3.75
CA ILE A 83 4.33 7.79 3.40
C ILE A 83 3.53 7.83 2.10
N LEU A 84 4.03 7.13 1.08
CA LEU A 84 3.34 6.94 -0.20
C LEU A 84 2.75 5.54 -0.23
N VAL A 85 1.42 5.44 -0.21
CA VAL A 85 0.73 4.15 -0.18
C VAL A 85 0.51 3.63 -1.59
N ARG A 86 1.11 2.48 -1.91
CA ARG A 86 0.85 1.73 -3.14
C ARG A 86 -0.10 0.55 -2.92
N LEU A 87 -0.69 0.04 -3.98
CA LEU A 87 -1.66 -1.07 -3.98
C LEU A 87 -2.83 -0.87 -2.98
N PRO A 88 -3.45 0.32 -2.92
CA PRO A 88 -4.52 0.59 -1.96
C PRO A 88 -5.74 -0.31 -2.15
N LEU A 89 -5.92 -0.86 -3.36
CA LEU A 89 -7.04 -1.72 -3.73
C LEU A 89 -6.69 -3.22 -3.75
N ALA A 90 -5.55 -3.64 -3.19
CA ALA A 90 -5.13 -5.04 -3.14
C ALA A 90 -5.27 -5.73 -4.51
N SER A 91 -4.60 -5.21 -5.54
CA SER A 91 -4.67 -5.68 -6.94
C SER A 91 -6.10 -5.70 -7.53
N GLY A 92 -6.98 -4.84 -7.02
CA GLY A 92 -8.35 -4.67 -7.49
C GLY A 92 -9.41 -5.42 -6.67
N LEU A 93 -9.05 -6.25 -5.69
CA LEU A 93 -10.01 -6.92 -4.79
C LEU A 93 -10.93 -5.90 -4.11
N LEU A 94 -10.35 -4.88 -3.49
CA LEU A 94 -11.07 -3.82 -2.78
C LEU A 94 -11.79 -2.84 -3.72
N GLY A 95 -11.70 -3.05 -5.05
CA GLY A 95 -12.57 -2.43 -6.04
C GLY A 95 -13.95 -3.10 -6.15
N GLY A 96 -14.11 -4.28 -5.57
CA GLY A 96 -15.36 -5.00 -5.44
C GLY A 96 -15.94 -5.60 -6.74
N LYS A 97 -15.15 -5.63 -7.82
CA LYS A 97 -15.59 -6.17 -9.13
C LYS A 97 -15.05 -7.57 -9.42
N ILE A 98 -14.07 -8.04 -8.66
CA ILE A 98 -13.49 -9.38 -8.79
C ILE A 98 -14.41 -10.39 -8.11
N THR A 99 -14.66 -11.51 -8.79
CA THR A 99 -15.48 -12.63 -8.32
C THR A 99 -14.70 -13.94 -8.46
N ARG A 100 -15.22 -15.05 -7.93
CA ARG A 100 -14.64 -16.39 -8.11
C ARG A 100 -14.53 -16.80 -9.58
N ASN A 101 -15.40 -16.25 -10.45
CA ASN A 101 -15.41 -16.54 -11.88
C ASN A 101 -14.57 -15.56 -12.72
N THR A 102 -13.92 -14.58 -12.09
CA THR A 102 -13.10 -13.60 -12.81
C THR A 102 -11.88 -14.30 -13.39
N GLN A 103 -11.71 -14.18 -14.71
CA GLN A 103 -10.51 -14.65 -15.41
C GLN A 103 -9.57 -13.47 -15.67
N PHE A 104 -8.30 -13.71 -15.46
CA PHE A 104 -7.23 -12.75 -15.74
C PHE A 104 -6.48 -13.20 -16.99
N ALA A 105 -6.05 -12.24 -17.81
CA ALA A 105 -5.23 -12.53 -18.99
C ALA A 105 -3.91 -13.22 -18.57
N ALA A 106 -3.31 -13.99 -19.48
CA ALA A 106 -2.11 -14.74 -19.17
C ALA A 106 -0.89 -13.84 -18.83
N ASP A 107 -0.87 -12.61 -19.35
CA ASP A 107 0.13 -11.58 -19.09
C ASP A 107 -0.21 -10.68 -17.88
N ASP A 108 -1.32 -10.92 -17.18
CA ASP A 108 -1.70 -10.22 -15.97
C ASP A 108 -1.03 -10.89 -14.75
N HIS A 109 -0.39 -10.09 -13.90
CA HIS A 109 0.30 -10.61 -12.70
C HIS A 109 -0.63 -11.38 -11.76
N ARG A 110 -1.93 -11.09 -11.74
CA ARG A 110 -2.93 -11.82 -10.97
C ARG A 110 -3.15 -13.26 -11.48
N SER A 111 -2.67 -13.56 -12.70
CA SER A 111 -2.62 -14.90 -13.26
C SER A 111 -1.30 -15.61 -12.95
N TYR A 112 -0.16 -14.96 -13.27
CA TYR A 112 1.16 -15.61 -13.25
C TYR A 112 1.98 -15.38 -11.96
N ASN A 113 1.55 -14.52 -11.05
CA ASN A 113 2.26 -14.22 -9.79
C ASN A 113 1.39 -14.39 -8.55
N ARG A 114 0.42 -15.27 -8.59
CA ARG A 114 -0.53 -15.44 -7.48
C ARG A 114 0.15 -15.88 -6.17
N TYR A 115 1.20 -16.64 -6.26
CA TYR A 115 1.93 -17.19 -5.13
C TYR A 115 3.38 -16.68 -5.02
N GLY A 116 3.74 -15.66 -5.81
CA GLY A 116 5.07 -15.08 -5.80
C GLY A 116 6.04 -15.76 -6.76
N GLU A 117 5.56 -16.24 -7.91
CA GLU A 117 6.36 -16.99 -8.88
C GLU A 117 7.39 -16.12 -9.61
N ARG A 118 7.19 -14.81 -9.65
CA ARG A 118 8.06 -13.87 -10.38
C ARG A 118 8.61 -12.76 -9.51
N PHE A 119 7.81 -12.27 -8.54
CA PHE A 119 8.16 -11.20 -7.61
C PHE A 119 7.37 -11.38 -6.29
N ASP A 120 7.56 -10.51 -5.32
CA ASP A 120 6.98 -10.67 -3.99
C ASP A 120 5.47 -10.99 -4.04
N ARG A 121 5.07 -12.01 -3.31
CA ARG A 121 3.68 -12.48 -3.24
C ARG A 121 2.72 -11.38 -2.77
N GLY A 122 3.18 -10.48 -1.93
CA GLY A 122 2.38 -9.37 -1.40
C GLY A 122 1.89 -8.38 -2.45
N GLU A 123 2.53 -8.37 -3.62
CA GLU A 123 2.12 -7.56 -4.78
C GLU A 123 0.79 -8.04 -5.38
N THR A 124 0.47 -9.34 -5.24
CA THR A 124 -0.76 -9.92 -5.75
C THR A 124 -1.73 -10.20 -4.61
N PHE A 125 -2.88 -9.50 -4.62
CA PHE A 125 -3.94 -9.64 -3.62
C PHE A 125 -3.48 -9.45 -2.18
N SER A 126 -2.42 -8.65 -1.95
CA SER A 126 -1.76 -8.51 -0.64
C SER A 126 -1.29 -9.83 -0.04
N GLY A 127 -1.05 -10.85 -0.86
CA GLY A 127 -0.63 -12.19 -0.43
C GLY A 127 -1.73 -13.05 0.18
N VAL A 128 -2.99 -12.58 0.17
CA VAL A 128 -4.15 -13.31 0.69
C VAL A 128 -4.62 -14.33 -0.33
N ASP A 129 -5.10 -15.47 0.15
CA ASP A 129 -5.80 -16.44 -0.70
C ASP A 129 -7.06 -15.81 -1.30
N LEU A 130 -7.34 -16.11 -2.59
CA LEU A 130 -8.42 -15.43 -3.32
C LEU A 130 -9.80 -15.68 -2.71
N ASP A 131 -10.08 -16.91 -2.28
CA ASP A 131 -11.40 -17.24 -1.73
C ASP A 131 -11.62 -16.54 -0.39
N VAL A 132 -10.62 -16.56 0.49
CA VAL A 132 -10.66 -15.83 1.77
C VAL A 132 -10.81 -14.33 1.53
N ALA A 133 -10.06 -13.79 0.58
CA ALA A 133 -10.13 -12.37 0.24
C ALA A 133 -11.51 -11.98 -0.29
N LEU A 134 -12.15 -12.81 -1.12
CA LEU A 134 -13.49 -12.55 -1.65
C LEU A 134 -14.57 -12.60 -0.55
N ASP A 135 -14.46 -13.54 0.39
CA ASP A 135 -15.39 -13.60 1.52
C ASP A 135 -15.26 -12.36 2.43
N ALA A 136 -14.04 -11.90 2.68
CA ALA A 136 -13.80 -10.64 3.37
C ALA A 136 -14.34 -9.42 2.58
N VAL A 137 -14.16 -9.39 1.25
CA VAL A 137 -14.73 -8.34 0.38
C VAL A 137 -16.25 -8.27 0.49
N GLU A 138 -16.94 -9.40 0.55
CA GLU A 138 -18.40 -9.40 0.71
C GLU A 138 -18.84 -8.88 2.10
N GLN A 139 -18.07 -9.10 3.14
CA GLN A 139 -18.33 -8.49 4.44
C GLN A 139 -18.10 -6.98 4.41
N ILE A 140 -17.02 -6.53 3.79
CA ILE A 140 -16.73 -5.10 3.61
C ILE A 140 -17.85 -4.43 2.81
N ARG A 141 -18.36 -5.08 1.75
CA ARG A 141 -19.45 -4.55 0.91
C ARG A 141 -20.68 -4.14 1.73
N ARG A 142 -21.00 -4.86 2.79
CA ARG A 142 -22.18 -4.60 3.64
C ARG A 142 -22.07 -3.31 4.46
N ILE A 143 -20.87 -2.76 4.61
CA ILE A 143 -20.63 -1.55 5.39
C ILE A 143 -20.28 -0.34 4.53
N VAL A 144 -20.14 -0.54 3.21
CA VAL A 144 -19.94 0.56 2.25
C VAL A 144 -21.28 1.26 2.04
N PRO A 145 -21.35 2.60 2.18
CA PRO A 145 -22.56 3.36 1.87
C PRO A 145 -23.00 3.15 0.42
N ALA A 146 -24.32 3.14 0.17
CA ALA A 146 -24.89 2.82 -1.15
C ALA A 146 -24.47 3.79 -2.27
N ASP A 147 -24.16 5.02 -1.93
CA ASP A 147 -23.73 6.09 -2.83
C ASP A 147 -22.20 6.18 -2.99
N VAL A 148 -21.43 5.33 -2.31
CA VAL A 148 -19.97 5.30 -2.35
C VAL A 148 -19.47 4.06 -3.06
N SER A 149 -18.56 4.20 -4.02
CA SER A 149 -17.90 3.04 -4.61
C SER A 149 -16.97 2.36 -3.60
N MET A 150 -16.89 1.03 -3.68
CA MET A 150 -15.99 0.27 -2.78
C MET A 150 -14.53 0.69 -2.92
N ALA A 151 -14.09 1.04 -4.12
CA ALA A 151 -12.74 1.54 -4.37
C ALA A 151 -12.49 2.87 -3.64
N ALA A 152 -13.43 3.82 -3.74
CA ALA A 152 -13.33 5.11 -3.05
C ALA A 152 -13.37 4.93 -1.53
N PHE A 153 -14.23 4.05 -1.02
CA PHE A 153 -14.30 3.69 0.40
C PHE A 153 -12.97 3.12 0.91
N ALA A 154 -12.38 2.17 0.17
CA ALA A 154 -11.11 1.57 0.54
C ALA A 154 -9.95 2.59 0.52
N MET A 155 -9.91 3.48 -0.47
CA MET A 155 -8.92 4.56 -0.50
C MET A 155 -9.15 5.59 0.61
N ARG A 156 -10.40 5.94 0.92
CA ARG A 156 -10.72 6.83 2.04
C ARG A 156 -10.29 6.24 3.37
N TRP A 157 -10.44 4.90 3.56
CA TRP A 157 -9.90 4.22 4.72
C TRP A 157 -8.38 4.40 4.85
N VAL A 158 -7.62 4.30 3.75
CA VAL A 158 -6.16 4.56 3.77
C VAL A 158 -5.87 6.01 4.14
N LEU A 159 -6.54 6.97 3.49
CA LEU A 159 -6.35 8.41 3.70
C LEU A 159 -6.79 8.91 5.07
N GLN A 160 -7.50 8.11 5.85
CA GLN A 160 -7.91 8.45 7.21
C GLN A 160 -6.78 8.26 8.24
N HIS A 161 -5.69 7.61 7.86
CA HIS A 161 -4.50 7.51 8.68
C HIS A 161 -3.65 8.78 8.45
N GLU A 162 -3.52 9.59 9.49
CA GLU A 162 -2.89 10.93 9.41
C GLU A 162 -1.42 10.86 8.98
N GLU A 163 -0.76 9.73 9.19
CA GLU A 163 0.62 9.48 8.79
C GLU A 163 0.78 9.31 7.27
N VAL A 164 -0.30 8.99 6.55
CA VAL A 164 -0.26 8.78 5.10
C VAL A 164 -0.25 10.11 4.36
N SER A 165 0.82 10.38 3.61
CA SER A 165 0.96 11.59 2.82
C SER A 165 0.17 11.54 1.52
N CYS A 166 0.19 10.41 0.81
CA CYS A 166 -0.65 10.22 -0.37
C CYS A 166 -0.85 8.74 -0.73
N VAL A 167 -1.84 8.50 -1.58
CA VAL A 167 -2.17 7.20 -2.17
C VAL A 167 -1.91 7.26 -3.67
N ILE A 168 -1.26 6.24 -4.23
CA ILE A 168 -0.96 6.13 -5.65
C ILE A 168 -1.73 4.97 -6.31
N PRO A 169 -3.05 5.12 -6.53
CA PRO A 169 -3.85 4.08 -7.17
C PRO A 169 -3.58 4.00 -8.66
N GLY A 170 -3.59 2.79 -9.20
CA GLY A 170 -3.57 2.59 -10.64
C GLY A 170 -4.91 2.99 -11.29
N ALA A 171 -4.85 3.46 -12.55
CA ALA A 171 -6.03 3.75 -13.37
C ALA A 171 -5.77 3.36 -14.82
N ARG A 172 -6.79 2.85 -15.52
CA ARG A 172 -6.71 2.46 -16.93
C ARG A 172 -7.28 3.53 -17.88
N ASN A 173 -8.05 4.47 -17.36
CA ASN A 173 -8.68 5.55 -18.12
C ASN A 173 -8.91 6.78 -17.24
N ALA A 174 -9.27 7.90 -17.85
CA ALA A 174 -9.48 9.18 -17.19
C ALA A 174 -10.60 9.13 -16.12
N ASP A 175 -11.68 8.40 -16.39
CA ASP A 175 -12.79 8.28 -15.45
C ASP A 175 -12.34 7.63 -14.13
N GLN A 176 -11.50 6.60 -14.21
CA GLN A 176 -10.92 5.99 -13.02
C GLN A 176 -10.01 6.94 -12.23
N VAL A 177 -9.26 7.81 -12.92
CA VAL A 177 -8.44 8.84 -12.23
C VAL A 177 -9.34 9.79 -11.46
N ILE A 178 -10.42 10.28 -12.09
CA ILE A 178 -11.40 11.17 -11.47
C ILE A 178 -12.07 10.49 -10.27
N GLU A 179 -12.52 9.25 -10.44
CA GLU A 179 -13.14 8.49 -9.35
C GLU A 179 -12.16 8.22 -8.19
N ASN A 180 -10.92 7.90 -8.50
CA ASN A 180 -9.89 7.72 -7.47
C ASN A 180 -9.65 9.03 -6.68
N ALA A 181 -9.58 10.16 -7.38
CA ALA A 181 -9.37 11.47 -6.74
C ALA A 181 -10.51 11.85 -5.77
N LYS A 182 -11.76 11.51 -6.11
CA LYS A 182 -12.93 11.77 -5.24
C LYS A 182 -12.82 11.11 -3.86
N ALA A 183 -11.98 10.09 -3.68
CA ALA A 183 -11.78 9.49 -2.37
C ALA A 183 -11.27 10.48 -1.33
N SER A 184 -10.56 11.53 -1.74
CA SER A 184 -10.08 12.60 -0.86
C SER A 184 -11.22 13.48 -0.32
N ASP A 185 -12.31 13.60 -1.05
CA ASP A 185 -13.45 14.46 -0.71
C ASP A 185 -14.52 13.73 0.13
N LEU A 186 -14.39 12.41 0.28
CA LEU A 186 -15.33 11.63 1.08
C LEU A 186 -15.20 11.98 2.56
N ALA A 187 -16.34 11.98 3.26
CA ALA A 187 -16.35 12.05 4.71
C ALA A 187 -15.50 10.91 5.32
N PRO A 188 -14.89 11.14 6.49
CA PRO A 188 -14.21 10.07 7.21
C PRO A 188 -15.15 8.88 7.48
N LEU A 189 -14.59 7.66 7.46
CA LEU A 189 -15.30 6.47 7.90
C LEU A 189 -15.69 6.62 9.38
N SER A 190 -16.87 6.15 9.72
CA SER A 190 -17.32 6.14 11.12
C SER A 190 -16.44 5.20 11.97
N SER A 191 -16.43 5.44 13.28
CA SER A 191 -15.75 4.56 14.24
C SER A 191 -16.24 3.11 14.14
N GLU A 192 -17.53 2.91 13.88
CA GLU A 192 -18.13 1.59 13.70
C GLU A 192 -17.58 0.90 12.44
N GLN A 193 -17.52 1.61 11.30
CA GLN A 193 -16.92 1.10 10.07
C GLN A 193 -15.45 0.72 10.28
N MET A 194 -14.68 1.58 10.95
CA MET A 194 -13.27 1.31 11.27
C MET A 194 -13.09 0.09 12.16
N GLN A 195 -13.96 -0.09 13.17
CA GLN A 195 -13.94 -1.27 14.05
C GLN A 195 -14.28 -2.55 13.28
N MET A 196 -15.29 -2.52 12.40
CA MET A 196 -15.65 -3.67 11.56
C MET A 196 -14.52 -4.06 10.63
N LEU A 197 -13.88 -3.10 9.96
CA LEU A 197 -12.71 -3.36 9.10
C LEU A 197 -11.54 -3.93 9.88
N THR A 198 -11.30 -3.42 11.08
CA THR A 198 -10.28 -3.95 11.98
C THR A 198 -10.59 -5.40 12.38
N LYS A 199 -11.86 -5.69 12.70
CA LYS A 199 -12.28 -7.06 13.05
C LYS A 199 -12.10 -8.03 11.89
N ILE A 200 -12.55 -7.69 10.69
CA ILE A 200 -12.36 -8.52 9.48
C ILE A 200 -10.87 -8.80 9.28
N TYR A 201 -10.02 -7.78 9.39
CA TYR A 201 -8.58 -7.96 9.25
C TYR A 201 -8.01 -8.90 10.33
N GLN A 202 -8.33 -8.69 11.60
CA GLN A 202 -7.77 -9.46 12.70
C GLN A 202 -8.19 -10.94 12.65
N ASP A 203 -9.45 -11.20 12.33
CA ASP A 203 -10.01 -12.54 12.40
C ASP A 203 -9.66 -13.38 11.15
N GLU A 204 -9.66 -12.78 9.96
CA GLU A 204 -9.59 -13.54 8.71
C GLU A 204 -8.29 -13.35 7.92
N ILE A 205 -7.73 -12.13 7.93
CA ILE A 205 -6.61 -11.77 7.06
C ILE A 205 -5.28 -11.84 7.79
N ARG A 206 -5.21 -11.26 8.99
CA ARG A 206 -3.98 -11.14 9.78
C ARG A 206 -3.24 -12.47 9.97
N PRO A 207 -3.89 -13.58 10.33
CA PRO A 207 -3.22 -14.87 10.52
C PRO A 207 -2.48 -15.36 9.27
N LEU A 208 -2.91 -14.96 8.08
CA LEU A 208 -2.38 -15.42 6.81
C LEU A 208 -1.16 -14.60 6.32
N VAL A 209 -1.11 -13.31 6.63
CA VAL A 209 -0.21 -12.39 5.96
C VAL A 209 0.64 -11.51 6.89
N HIS A 210 0.17 -11.21 8.10
CA HIS A 210 0.75 -10.17 8.94
C HIS A 210 2.25 -10.39 9.26
N GLN A 211 2.66 -11.63 9.46
CA GLN A 211 4.04 -12.02 9.79
C GLN A 211 4.99 -11.99 8.58
N ARG A 212 4.50 -11.76 7.38
CA ARG A 212 5.31 -11.87 6.15
C ARG A 212 5.99 -10.56 5.75
N TRP A 213 5.40 -9.46 6.10
CA TRP A 213 5.83 -8.14 5.63
C TRP A 213 5.90 -7.07 6.72
#